data_f3575c9491d1e1f5604c974fd6fb447f
#
_entry.id   f3575c9491d1e1f5604c974fd6fb447f
#
_cell.length_a   1.000
_cell.length_b   1.000
_cell.length_c   1.000
_cell.angle_alpha   90.00
_cell.angle_beta   90.00
_cell.angle_gamma   90.00
#
_symmetry.space_group_name_H-M   'P 1'
#
loop_
_entity.id
_entity.type
_entity.pdbx_description
1 polymer ?
#
loop_
_entity_poly.entity_id
_entity_poly.type
_entity_poly.pdbx_seq_one_letter_code
_entity_poly.pdbx_strand_id
1 'polypeptide(L)'
;MNIHERIEELSQIGRNDDESIYRKAGTQEYYDAIKVVNDWMIADGMHTYIDEYNNLIGTIPGIDSNAKPIVVGSHIDTVPTGGKYDGVLGVLGGIEAAKRLKGNTKHPIQVVAFYDEEDSMSGSIGFTQSKSVYDIKAFLELHVEQGPVLDKRGVDIGVVEGIVGQRRCKFVITGQANHAGTTPMDMRDDALVKASELVSYVYHRASIYDGLVATVGKLDVSPNLFSIIPGRVDLTLQIRDLDTSNIIRFASDVASKFDLIYEIDYESTPALCDRKIMDMISDSTGDLSYIEMPSRASHDAQNFTKWPMGMIFVPSKEGISHSSEEYTSPEECDNGINVLTETIKKIDQ
;
A
#
# COMPACT_ATOMS: atom_id res chain seq x y z
N MET A 1 14.32 -6.92 24.27
CA MET A 1 14.12 -5.76 23.38
C MET A 1 12.64 -5.68 23.05
N ASN A 2 12.01 -4.54 23.25
CA ASN A 2 10.64 -4.27 22.85
C ASN A 2 10.58 -3.87 21.36
N ILE A 3 9.36 -3.75 20.80
CA ILE A 3 9.21 -3.46 19.37
C ILE A 3 9.76 -2.09 18.96
N HIS A 4 9.63 -1.08 19.82
CA HIS A 4 10.11 0.28 19.53
C HIS A 4 11.63 0.34 19.48
N GLU A 5 12.31 -0.40 20.37
CA GLU A 5 13.76 -0.57 20.32
C GLU A 5 14.21 -1.28 19.04
N ARG A 6 13.44 -2.28 18.56
CA ARG A 6 13.72 -2.98 17.31
C ARG A 6 13.54 -2.07 16.09
N ILE A 7 12.48 -1.26 16.06
CA ILE A 7 12.27 -0.28 14.97
C ILE A 7 13.44 0.71 14.92
N GLU A 8 13.85 1.26 16.07
CA GLU A 8 14.97 2.19 16.13
C GLU A 8 16.31 1.53 15.72
N GLU A 9 16.58 0.31 16.14
CA GLU A 9 17.78 -0.43 15.74
C GLU A 9 17.78 -0.71 14.22
N LEU A 10 16.66 -1.20 13.68
CA LEU A 10 16.53 -1.50 12.26
C LEU A 10 16.65 -0.24 11.39
N SER A 11 16.20 0.91 11.90
CA SER A 11 16.29 2.20 11.22
C SER A 11 17.72 2.71 11.01
N GLN A 12 18.71 2.13 11.68
CA GLN A 12 20.12 2.50 11.48
C GLN A 12 20.73 1.82 10.24
N ILE A 13 20.09 0.74 9.73
CA ILE A 13 20.55 0.02 8.55
C ILE A 13 19.99 0.69 7.29
N GLY A 14 20.87 1.16 6.41
CA GLY A 14 20.49 1.89 5.20
C GLY A 14 20.13 3.36 5.45
N ARG A 15 20.50 3.94 6.61
CA ARG A 15 20.22 5.33 6.94
C ARG A 15 21.09 6.29 6.12
N ASN A 16 20.42 7.23 5.46
CA ASN A 16 21.05 8.30 4.68
C ASN A 16 21.45 9.51 5.56
N ASP A 17 22.20 10.45 4.99
CA ASP A 17 22.62 11.69 5.69
C ASP A 17 21.43 12.60 6.07
N ASP A 18 20.30 12.52 5.35
CA ASP A 18 19.07 13.25 5.61
C ASP A 18 18.11 12.50 6.56
N GLU A 19 18.61 11.48 7.22
CA GLU A 19 17.89 10.61 8.16
C GLU A 19 16.82 9.70 7.52
N SER A 20 16.58 9.79 6.22
CA SER A 20 15.76 8.80 5.49
C SER A 20 16.45 7.44 5.43
N ILE A 21 15.67 6.41 5.12
CA ILE A 21 16.17 5.04 5.07
C ILE A 21 16.09 4.53 3.63
N TYR A 22 17.18 3.92 3.15
CA TYR A 22 17.21 3.26 1.86
C TYR A 22 17.71 1.84 1.97
N ARG A 23 16.78 0.89 1.98
CA ARG A 23 17.02 -0.56 2.00
C ARG A 23 16.38 -1.21 0.78
N LYS A 24 16.85 -0.86 -0.42
CA LYS A 24 16.32 -1.47 -1.64
C LYS A 24 16.55 -2.98 -1.63
N ALA A 25 15.55 -3.75 -2.01
CA ALA A 25 15.65 -5.20 -2.17
C ALA A 25 16.87 -5.59 -3.04
N GLY A 26 17.63 -6.58 -2.60
CA GLY A 26 18.86 -7.04 -3.26
C GLY A 26 20.13 -6.24 -2.95
N THR A 27 20.07 -5.18 -2.15
CA THR A 27 21.27 -4.46 -1.67
C THR A 27 21.83 -5.10 -0.41
N GLN A 28 23.06 -4.72 -0.05
CA GLN A 28 23.69 -5.22 1.18
C GLN A 28 22.93 -4.78 2.42
N GLU A 29 22.42 -3.53 2.44
CA GLU A 29 21.62 -2.97 3.52
C GLU A 29 20.35 -3.78 3.75
N TYR A 30 19.69 -4.22 2.68
CA TYR A 30 18.54 -5.09 2.76
C TYR A 30 18.90 -6.44 3.42
N TYR A 31 19.97 -7.09 2.96
CA TYR A 31 20.37 -8.38 3.53
C TYR A 31 20.87 -8.27 4.97
N ASP A 32 21.51 -7.17 5.35
CA ASP A 32 21.89 -6.91 6.73
C ASP A 32 20.67 -6.75 7.62
N ALA A 33 19.63 -6.05 7.15
CA ALA A 33 18.35 -5.90 7.84
C ALA A 33 17.61 -7.24 7.98
N ILE A 34 17.53 -8.04 6.91
CA ILE A 34 16.94 -9.39 6.93
C ILE A 34 17.65 -10.28 7.95
N LYS A 35 18.98 -10.20 8.05
CA LYS A 35 19.72 -10.96 9.04
C LYS A 35 19.34 -10.56 10.47
N VAL A 36 19.22 -9.28 10.77
CA VAL A 36 18.82 -8.78 12.08
C VAL A 36 17.41 -9.24 12.43
N VAL A 37 16.45 -9.12 11.50
CA VAL A 37 15.07 -9.59 11.70
C VAL A 37 15.03 -11.11 11.91
N ASN A 38 15.81 -11.88 11.15
CA ASN A 38 15.95 -13.33 11.33
C ASN A 38 16.46 -13.70 12.73
N ASP A 39 17.49 -12.99 13.21
CA ASP A 39 18.06 -13.22 14.53
C ASP A 39 17.01 -12.95 15.65
N TRP A 40 16.17 -11.92 15.48
CA TRP A 40 15.06 -11.65 16.39
C TRP A 40 13.97 -12.71 16.34
N MET A 41 13.58 -13.18 15.15
CA MET A 41 12.64 -14.28 14.99
C MET A 41 13.13 -15.55 15.71
N ILE A 42 14.40 -15.91 15.54
CA ILE A 42 15.01 -17.06 16.22
C ILE A 42 15.03 -16.86 17.76
N ALA A 43 15.42 -15.67 18.22
CA ALA A 43 15.46 -15.35 19.65
C ALA A 43 14.06 -15.42 20.31
N ASP A 44 13.00 -15.08 19.58
CA ASP A 44 11.61 -15.22 20.02
C ASP A 44 11.05 -16.64 19.86
N GLY A 45 11.87 -17.55 19.29
CA GLY A 45 11.62 -19.00 19.23
C GLY A 45 10.83 -19.44 18.00
N MET A 46 10.99 -18.71 16.91
CA MET A 46 10.49 -19.12 15.59
C MET A 46 11.48 -20.04 14.88
N HIS A 47 10.96 -20.95 14.09
CA HIS A 47 11.73 -21.68 13.07
C HIS A 47 11.76 -20.85 11.79
N THR A 48 12.95 -20.47 11.34
CA THR A 48 13.11 -19.56 10.21
C THR A 48 13.73 -20.21 8.99
N TYR A 49 13.36 -19.74 7.81
CA TYR A 49 14.00 -20.07 6.53
C TYR A 49 13.75 -18.93 5.51
N ILE A 50 14.58 -18.91 4.48
CA ILE A 50 14.36 -18.05 3.31
C ILE A 50 13.84 -18.93 2.18
N ASP A 51 12.73 -18.53 1.56
CA ASP A 51 12.14 -19.27 0.45
C ASP A 51 12.81 -18.98 -0.91
N GLU A 52 12.33 -19.61 -1.96
CA GLU A 52 12.85 -19.46 -3.33
C GLU A 52 12.61 -18.07 -3.94
N TYR A 53 11.78 -17.23 -3.30
CA TYR A 53 11.45 -15.86 -3.70
C TYR A 53 12.13 -14.80 -2.80
N ASN A 54 13.09 -15.24 -1.98
CA ASN A 54 13.85 -14.44 -1.03
C ASN A 54 13.01 -13.88 0.15
N ASN A 55 11.82 -14.42 0.42
CA ASN A 55 11.05 -14.05 1.61
C ASN A 55 11.69 -14.68 2.85
N LEU A 56 11.84 -13.91 3.93
CA LEU A 56 12.17 -14.46 5.24
C LEU A 56 10.89 -14.92 5.92
N ILE A 57 10.79 -16.19 6.25
CA ILE A 57 9.63 -16.79 6.90
C ILE A 57 10.04 -17.33 8.27
N GLY A 58 9.32 -16.87 9.31
CA GLY A 58 9.45 -17.38 10.69
C GLY A 58 8.15 -18.06 11.13
N THR A 59 8.21 -19.24 11.72
CA THR A 59 7.04 -20.01 12.14
C THR A 59 7.07 -20.31 13.64
N ILE A 60 5.98 -19.95 14.34
CA ILE A 60 5.64 -20.50 15.66
C ILE A 60 4.70 -21.68 15.42
N PRO A 61 5.06 -22.92 15.85
CA PRO A 61 4.20 -24.08 15.66
C PRO A 61 2.89 -23.94 16.46
N GLY A 62 1.79 -24.38 15.82
CA GLY A 62 0.52 -24.58 16.51
C GLY A 62 0.46 -25.91 17.28
N ILE A 63 -0.59 -26.08 18.08
CA ILE A 63 -0.87 -27.33 18.80
C ILE A 63 -1.17 -28.46 17.80
N ASP A 64 -1.85 -28.15 16.69
CA ASP A 64 -2.13 -29.06 15.59
C ASP A 64 -1.15 -28.80 14.44
N SER A 65 -0.18 -29.69 14.28
CA SER A 65 0.84 -29.58 13.23
C SER A 65 0.29 -29.72 11.79
N ASN A 66 -0.94 -30.20 11.64
CA ASN A 66 -1.60 -30.34 10.33
C ASN A 66 -2.57 -29.18 10.03
N ALA A 67 -2.80 -28.29 10.99
CA ALA A 67 -3.65 -27.13 10.77
C ALA A 67 -3.00 -26.15 9.77
N LYS A 68 -3.84 -25.53 8.93
CA LYS A 68 -3.38 -24.50 7.98
C LYS A 68 -2.81 -23.30 8.74
N PRO A 69 -1.66 -22.74 8.36
CA PRO A 69 -1.10 -21.61 9.06
C PRO A 69 -1.96 -20.34 8.91
N ILE A 70 -1.95 -19.52 9.95
CA ILE A 70 -2.33 -18.10 9.87
C ILE A 70 -1.06 -17.36 9.50
N VAL A 71 -1.09 -16.64 8.37
CA VAL A 71 0.06 -15.89 7.86
C VAL A 71 -0.11 -14.42 8.19
N VAL A 72 0.93 -13.83 8.76
CA VAL A 72 1.05 -12.39 9.01
C VAL A 72 2.28 -11.90 8.26
N GLY A 73 2.19 -10.83 7.51
CA GLY A 73 3.36 -10.37 6.77
C GLY A 73 3.25 -8.94 6.29
N SER A 74 4.38 -8.42 5.91
CA SER A 74 4.63 -7.15 5.24
C SER A 74 6.08 -7.16 4.76
N HIS A 75 6.67 -6.00 4.46
CA HIS A 75 8.02 -5.85 3.93
C HIS A 75 8.96 -5.10 4.89
N ILE A 76 10.25 -5.08 4.55
CA ILE A 76 11.25 -4.25 5.23
C ILE A 76 12.17 -3.51 4.25
N ASP A 77 12.00 -3.72 2.93
CA ASP A 77 12.60 -2.86 1.93
C ASP A 77 11.93 -1.48 1.94
N THR A 78 12.58 -0.49 1.34
CA THR A 78 12.13 0.90 1.36
C THR A 78 12.36 1.57 0.02
N VAL A 79 11.56 2.58 -0.27
CA VAL A 79 11.87 3.59 -1.31
C VAL A 79 13.16 4.35 -0.96
N PRO A 80 13.76 5.12 -1.91
CA PRO A 80 15.02 5.85 -1.66
C PRO A 80 14.99 6.82 -0.47
N THR A 81 13.82 7.34 -0.12
CA THR A 81 13.60 8.28 1.00
C THR A 81 12.62 7.70 2.02
N GLY A 82 12.74 6.40 2.32
CA GLY A 82 11.81 5.70 3.21
C GLY A 82 11.85 6.18 4.65
N GLY A 83 10.74 5.93 5.36
CA GLY A 83 10.61 6.09 6.79
C GLY A 83 11.03 4.83 7.56
N LYS A 84 10.73 4.79 8.85
CA LYS A 84 11.12 3.66 9.71
C LYS A 84 9.98 2.72 10.08
N TYR A 85 8.75 3.07 9.73
CA TYR A 85 7.55 2.31 10.10
C TYR A 85 6.94 1.56 8.94
N ASP A 86 7.05 2.12 7.74
CA ASP A 86 6.49 1.58 6.49
C ASP A 86 6.95 0.13 6.26
N GLY A 87 5.99 -0.81 6.19
CA GLY A 87 6.20 -2.25 6.12
C GLY A 87 6.80 -2.86 7.40
N VAL A 88 7.82 -2.21 7.96
CA VAL A 88 8.55 -2.68 9.17
C VAL A 88 7.61 -2.95 10.33
N LEU A 89 6.61 -2.08 10.56
CA LEU A 89 5.64 -2.27 11.63
C LEU A 89 4.87 -3.59 11.47
N GLY A 90 4.49 -3.95 10.23
CA GLY A 90 3.77 -5.19 9.96
C GLY A 90 4.57 -6.44 10.26
N VAL A 91 5.85 -6.45 9.85
CA VAL A 91 6.75 -7.58 10.13
C VAL A 91 7.04 -7.70 11.63
N LEU A 92 7.46 -6.62 12.28
CA LEU A 92 7.82 -6.65 13.71
C LEU A 92 6.60 -6.85 14.61
N GLY A 93 5.45 -6.26 14.22
CA GLY A 93 4.17 -6.48 14.89
C GLY A 93 3.69 -7.93 14.78
N GLY A 94 3.88 -8.54 13.61
CA GLY A 94 3.62 -9.98 13.40
C GLY A 94 4.50 -10.86 14.30
N ILE A 95 5.80 -10.56 14.43
CA ILE A 95 6.71 -11.28 15.33
C ILE A 95 6.24 -11.16 16.78
N GLU A 96 5.89 -9.95 17.22
CA GLU A 96 5.44 -9.73 18.60
C GLU A 96 4.11 -10.42 18.89
N ALA A 97 3.14 -10.37 17.95
CA ALA A 97 1.86 -11.07 18.08
C ALA A 97 2.05 -12.59 18.14
N ALA A 98 2.87 -13.16 17.26
CA ALA A 98 3.17 -14.59 17.26
C ALA A 98 3.88 -15.05 18.54
N LYS A 99 4.80 -14.25 19.08
CA LYS A 99 5.48 -14.49 20.34
C LYS A 99 4.49 -14.51 21.53
N ARG A 100 3.57 -13.54 21.59
CA ARG A 100 2.53 -13.48 22.65
C ARG A 100 1.61 -14.69 22.62
N LEU A 101 1.38 -15.27 21.46
CA LEU A 101 0.47 -16.39 21.24
C LEU A 101 1.15 -17.76 21.27
N LYS A 102 2.49 -17.82 21.44
CA LYS A 102 3.27 -19.04 21.43
C LYS A 102 2.73 -20.08 22.40
N GLY A 103 2.43 -21.27 21.86
CA GLY A 103 1.90 -22.41 22.62
C GLY A 103 0.41 -22.34 22.94
N ASN A 104 -0.30 -21.31 22.51
CA ASN A 104 -1.72 -21.08 22.80
C ASN A 104 -2.62 -21.09 21.57
N THR A 105 -2.10 -21.36 20.38
CA THR A 105 -2.87 -21.44 19.15
C THR A 105 -2.94 -22.85 18.61
N LYS A 106 -4.09 -23.21 18.04
CA LYS A 106 -4.27 -24.47 17.30
C LYS A 106 -3.47 -24.45 16.00
N HIS A 107 -3.60 -23.33 15.26
CA HIS A 107 -2.95 -23.12 14.00
C HIS A 107 -1.51 -22.63 14.16
N PRO A 108 -0.55 -23.06 13.31
CA PRO A 108 0.75 -22.39 13.23
C PRO A 108 0.58 -20.92 12.86
N ILE A 109 1.44 -20.05 13.39
CA ILE A 109 1.53 -18.65 12.97
C ILE A 109 2.82 -18.48 12.18
N GLN A 110 2.69 -18.06 10.93
CA GLN A 110 3.82 -17.71 10.07
C GLN A 110 3.92 -16.21 9.93
N VAL A 111 5.11 -15.67 10.20
CA VAL A 111 5.43 -14.25 9.96
C VAL A 111 6.36 -14.19 8.76
N VAL A 112 6.02 -13.34 7.78
CA VAL A 112 6.76 -13.21 6.53
C VAL A 112 7.24 -11.78 6.36
N ALA A 113 8.54 -11.60 6.14
CA ALA A 113 9.08 -10.38 5.56
C ALA A 113 9.22 -10.63 4.04
N PHE A 114 8.30 -10.04 3.28
CA PHE A 114 8.27 -10.18 1.83
C PHE A 114 9.42 -9.41 1.17
N TYR A 115 9.88 -9.94 0.04
CA TYR A 115 10.96 -9.38 -0.75
C TYR A 115 10.40 -8.41 -1.79
N ASP A 116 10.99 -7.18 -1.88
CA ASP A 116 10.81 -6.25 -2.97
C ASP A 116 9.35 -5.76 -3.14
N GLU A 117 8.71 -5.37 -2.04
CA GLU A 117 7.34 -4.82 -2.08
C GLU A 117 7.29 -3.50 -2.83
N GLU A 118 8.22 -2.59 -2.53
CA GLU A 118 8.27 -1.21 -3.01
C GLU A 118 8.53 -1.06 -4.52
N ASP A 119 9.04 -2.08 -5.20
CA ASP A 119 9.32 -2.03 -6.64
C ASP A 119 8.42 -3.02 -7.41
N SER A 120 8.47 -4.32 -7.09
CA SER A 120 7.82 -5.34 -7.92
C SER A 120 6.87 -6.29 -7.17
N MET A 121 6.85 -6.29 -5.84
CA MET A 121 6.13 -7.26 -5.00
C MET A 121 6.48 -8.73 -5.34
N SER A 122 7.68 -8.96 -5.87
CA SER A 122 8.08 -10.28 -6.34
C SER A 122 8.05 -11.33 -5.25
N GLY A 123 8.27 -10.94 -3.99
CA GLY A 123 8.19 -11.80 -2.83
C GLY A 123 6.79 -12.34 -2.58
N SER A 124 5.80 -11.48 -2.38
CA SER A 124 4.42 -11.89 -2.10
C SER A 124 3.73 -12.52 -3.31
N ILE A 125 4.02 -12.04 -4.53
CA ILE A 125 3.56 -12.69 -5.77
C ILE A 125 4.10 -14.12 -5.84
N GLY A 126 5.42 -14.29 -5.64
CA GLY A 126 6.05 -15.61 -5.65
C GLY A 126 5.49 -16.51 -4.55
N PHE A 127 5.36 -16.02 -3.32
CA PHE A 127 4.79 -16.75 -2.20
C PHE A 127 3.39 -17.30 -2.55
N THR A 128 2.50 -16.49 -3.08
CA THR A 128 1.11 -16.88 -3.39
C THR A 128 0.98 -17.78 -4.63
N GLN A 129 2.00 -17.85 -5.47
CA GLN A 129 2.06 -18.71 -6.66
C GLN A 129 2.87 -19.99 -6.45
N SER A 130 3.64 -20.07 -5.35
CA SER A 130 4.45 -21.24 -5.04
C SER A 130 3.60 -22.49 -4.86
N LYS A 131 4.05 -23.60 -5.44
CA LYS A 131 3.45 -24.93 -5.23
C LYS A 131 3.68 -25.47 -3.82
N SER A 132 4.64 -24.90 -3.10
CA SER A 132 4.98 -25.24 -1.72
C SER A 132 4.17 -24.48 -0.69
N VAL A 133 3.46 -23.39 -1.10
CA VAL A 133 2.50 -22.72 -0.23
C VAL A 133 1.28 -23.60 -0.11
N TYR A 134 1.22 -24.32 0.99
CA TYR A 134 0.03 -25.02 1.42
C TYR A 134 -1.09 -24.01 1.66
N ASP A 135 -2.31 -24.45 1.44
CA ASP A 135 -3.52 -23.69 1.74
C ASP A 135 -3.41 -23.03 3.15
N ILE A 136 -3.49 -21.71 3.20
CA ILE A 136 -3.42 -20.97 4.46
C ILE A 136 -4.80 -20.75 5.05
N LYS A 137 -4.89 -20.53 6.37
CA LYS A 137 -6.15 -20.26 7.06
C LYS A 137 -6.66 -18.85 6.75
N ALA A 138 -5.78 -17.87 6.88
CA ALA A 138 -6.00 -16.46 6.57
C ALA A 138 -4.66 -15.74 6.42
N PHE A 139 -4.69 -14.58 5.77
CA PHE A 139 -3.58 -13.62 5.72
C PHE A 139 -3.97 -12.33 6.45
N LEU A 140 -3.06 -11.79 7.24
CA LEU A 140 -3.22 -10.50 7.92
C LEU A 140 -2.00 -9.62 7.67
N GLU A 141 -2.25 -8.33 7.44
CA GLU A 141 -1.20 -7.32 7.36
C GLU A 141 -1.51 -6.14 8.28
N LEU A 142 -0.61 -5.84 9.21
CA LEU A 142 -0.62 -4.60 9.99
C LEU A 142 0.26 -3.59 9.26
N HIS A 143 -0.22 -2.36 9.11
CA HIS A 143 0.53 -1.34 8.40
C HIS A 143 0.25 0.07 8.94
N VAL A 144 1.11 1.02 8.68
CA VAL A 144 0.80 2.45 8.86
C VAL A 144 -0.13 2.90 7.74
N GLU A 145 -1.03 3.87 7.99
CA GLU A 145 -2.00 4.32 6.98
C GLU A 145 -1.34 4.93 5.73
N GLN A 146 -0.15 5.52 5.87
CA GLN A 146 0.51 6.32 4.83
C GLN A 146 -0.35 7.50 4.34
N GLY A 147 -1.37 7.85 5.08
CA GLY A 147 -2.34 8.89 4.78
C GLY A 147 -2.80 9.60 6.04
N PRO A 148 -3.51 10.73 5.90
CA PRO A 148 -3.82 11.61 7.03
C PRO A 148 -5.18 11.35 7.68
N VAL A 149 -5.93 10.31 7.28
CA VAL A 149 -7.34 10.19 7.65
C VAL A 149 -7.52 9.84 9.11
N LEU A 150 -6.79 8.84 9.61
CA LEU A 150 -6.86 8.41 11.01
C LEU A 150 -6.36 9.52 11.94
N ASP A 151 -5.18 10.06 11.67
CA ASP A 151 -4.58 11.13 12.47
C ASP A 151 -5.50 12.38 12.55
N LYS A 152 -5.97 12.89 11.40
CA LYS A 152 -6.85 14.07 11.38
C LYS A 152 -8.23 13.84 12.01
N ARG A 153 -8.71 12.62 12.03
CA ARG A 153 -10.01 12.27 12.65
C ARG A 153 -9.87 11.85 14.10
N GLY A 154 -8.64 11.66 14.61
CA GLY A 154 -8.38 11.16 15.96
C GLY A 154 -8.96 9.76 16.14
N VAL A 155 -8.76 8.88 15.16
CA VAL A 155 -9.24 7.48 15.16
C VAL A 155 -8.05 6.56 15.32
N ASP A 156 -8.16 5.57 16.22
CA ASP A 156 -7.05 4.70 16.62
C ASP A 156 -6.72 3.63 15.56
N ILE A 157 -7.75 3.07 14.89
CA ILE A 157 -7.60 1.91 14.01
C ILE A 157 -8.37 2.10 12.70
N GLY A 158 -7.71 1.79 11.59
CA GLY A 158 -8.34 1.60 10.29
C GLY A 158 -8.58 0.10 10.02
N VAL A 159 -9.84 -0.28 9.85
CA VAL A 159 -10.21 -1.61 9.34
C VAL A 159 -10.27 -1.51 7.82
N VAL A 160 -9.33 -2.15 7.14
CA VAL A 160 -9.19 -1.96 5.69
C VAL A 160 -10.23 -2.77 4.93
N GLU A 161 -11.03 -2.11 4.10
CA GLU A 161 -12.06 -2.73 3.24
C GLU A 161 -11.42 -3.48 2.05
N GLY A 162 -10.25 -3.04 1.64
CA GLY A 162 -9.50 -3.58 0.51
C GLY A 162 -8.48 -2.58 -0.02
N ILE A 163 -7.64 -3.06 -0.92
CA ILE A 163 -6.66 -2.27 -1.66
C ILE A 163 -7.29 -1.86 -2.98
N VAL A 164 -7.31 -0.56 -3.28
CA VAL A 164 -7.97 -0.03 -4.48
C VAL A 164 -7.36 -0.57 -5.76
N GLY A 165 -8.21 -0.85 -6.75
CA GLY A 165 -7.78 -1.00 -8.12
C GLY A 165 -7.39 0.35 -8.72
N GLN A 166 -6.63 0.31 -9.79
CA GLN A 166 -6.22 1.52 -10.48
C GLN A 166 -6.23 1.37 -11.99
N ARG A 167 -6.45 2.48 -12.68
CA ARG A 167 -6.29 2.59 -14.14
C ARG A 167 -5.56 3.87 -14.47
N ARG A 168 -4.54 3.75 -15.32
CA ARG A 168 -3.87 4.90 -15.95
C ARG A 168 -4.29 5.01 -17.40
N CYS A 169 -4.84 6.18 -17.76
CA CYS A 169 -5.32 6.50 -19.10
C CYS A 169 -4.45 7.60 -19.68
N LYS A 170 -3.88 7.36 -20.87
CA LYS A 170 -3.17 8.37 -21.66
C LYS A 170 -4.14 9.02 -22.62
N PHE A 171 -4.19 10.34 -22.62
CA PHE A 171 -4.96 11.15 -23.54
C PHE A 171 -4.03 12.01 -24.39
N VAL A 172 -4.39 12.18 -25.64
CA VAL A 172 -3.73 13.11 -26.56
C VAL A 172 -4.74 14.18 -26.95
N ILE A 173 -4.42 15.43 -26.62
CA ILE A 173 -5.23 16.59 -26.95
C ILE A 173 -4.53 17.37 -28.04
N THR A 174 -5.23 17.63 -29.13
CA THR A 174 -4.69 18.34 -30.28
C THR A 174 -5.32 19.72 -30.44
N GLY A 175 -4.53 20.63 -30.98
CA GLY A 175 -4.88 21.98 -31.39
C GLY A 175 -4.04 22.42 -32.58
N GLN A 176 -3.97 23.72 -32.81
CA GLN A 176 -3.22 24.29 -33.92
C GLN A 176 -2.10 25.19 -33.41
N ALA A 177 -0.85 24.70 -33.46
CA ALA A 177 0.30 25.54 -33.12
C ALA A 177 0.40 26.76 -34.06
N ASN A 178 0.55 27.94 -33.46
CA ASN A 178 0.69 29.18 -34.22
C ASN A 178 1.39 30.27 -33.39
N HIS A 179 1.74 31.40 -34.01
CA HIS A 179 2.39 32.50 -33.32
C HIS A 179 1.46 33.14 -32.27
N ALA A 180 1.89 33.14 -31.01
CA ALA A 180 1.07 33.59 -29.90
C ALA A 180 0.71 35.09 -29.92
N GLY A 181 1.53 35.94 -30.50
CA GLY A 181 1.29 37.39 -30.58
C GLY A 181 0.42 37.82 -31.77
N THR A 182 0.44 37.09 -32.88
CA THR A 182 -0.26 37.50 -34.11
C THR A 182 -1.58 36.77 -34.34
N THR A 183 -1.86 35.69 -33.62
CA THR A 183 -3.13 34.97 -33.72
C THR A 183 -4.16 35.54 -32.77
N PRO A 184 -5.27 36.13 -33.26
CA PRO A 184 -6.36 36.64 -32.44
C PRO A 184 -6.95 35.53 -31.53
N MET A 185 -7.52 35.92 -30.39
CA MET A 185 -8.06 34.97 -29.39
C MET A 185 -9.17 34.08 -29.97
N ASP A 186 -10.04 34.63 -30.79
CA ASP A 186 -11.18 33.95 -31.44
C ASP A 186 -10.78 33.00 -32.59
N MET A 187 -9.50 33.04 -33.01
CA MET A 187 -8.94 32.19 -34.06
C MET A 187 -8.01 31.11 -33.51
N ARG A 188 -7.88 30.99 -32.20
CA ARG A 188 -6.98 30.01 -31.57
C ARG A 188 -7.65 28.67 -31.39
N ASP A 189 -6.87 27.64 -31.68
CA ASP A 189 -7.15 26.27 -31.30
C ASP A 189 -6.01 25.79 -30.40
N ASP A 190 -6.13 26.07 -29.09
CA ASP A 190 -5.08 25.90 -28.09
C ASP A 190 -5.27 24.57 -27.34
N ALA A 191 -4.36 23.63 -27.57
CA ALA A 191 -4.39 22.31 -26.93
C ALA A 191 -4.23 22.40 -25.40
N LEU A 192 -3.47 23.39 -24.88
CA LEU A 192 -3.27 23.53 -23.45
C LEU A 192 -4.51 24.06 -22.74
N VAL A 193 -5.26 24.97 -23.37
CA VAL A 193 -6.56 25.44 -22.84
C VAL A 193 -7.52 24.26 -22.74
N LYS A 194 -7.67 23.45 -23.80
CA LYS A 194 -8.50 22.25 -23.75
C LYS A 194 -8.06 21.26 -22.67
N ALA A 195 -6.75 21.05 -22.52
CA ALA A 195 -6.19 20.20 -21.46
C ALA A 195 -6.51 20.73 -20.06
N SER A 196 -6.43 22.04 -19.85
CA SER A 196 -6.76 22.67 -18.56
C SER A 196 -8.23 22.49 -18.17
N GLU A 197 -9.13 22.54 -19.14
CA GLU A 197 -10.57 22.25 -18.93
C GLU A 197 -10.78 20.78 -18.52
N LEU A 198 -10.06 19.84 -19.15
CA LEU A 198 -10.10 18.42 -18.79
C LEU A 198 -9.58 18.20 -17.38
N VAL A 199 -8.43 18.79 -17.01
CA VAL A 199 -7.86 18.68 -15.65
C VAL A 199 -8.84 19.21 -14.61
N SER A 200 -9.43 20.39 -14.86
CA SER A 200 -10.46 20.96 -13.97
C SER A 200 -11.68 20.08 -13.85
N TYR A 201 -12.16 19.53 -14.99
CA TYR A 201 -13.29 18.59 -14.99
C TYR A 201 -13.01 17.33 -14.16
N VAL A 202 -11.84 16.71 -14.36
CA VAL A 202 -11.42 15.52 -13.59
C VAL A 202 -11.48 15.81 -12.10
N TYR A 203 -10.90 16.92 -11.64
CA TYR A 203 -10.87 17.29 -10.22
C TYR A 203 -12.29 17.43 -9.64
N HIS A 204 -13.15 18.22 -10.29
CA HIS A 204 -14.52 18.44 -9.82
C HIS A 204 -15.41 17.19 -9.97
N ARG A 205 -15.19 16.40 -11.01
CA ARG A 205 -15.99 15.20 -11.26
C ARG A 205 -15.64 14.08 -10.28
N ALA A 206 -14.37 13.91 -9.92
CA ALA A 206 -13.94 12.92 -8.93
C ALA A 206 -14.58 13.17 -7.56
N SER A 207 -14.73 14.43 -7.14
CA SER A 207 -15.31 14.78 -5.84
C SER A 207 -16.79 14.40 -5.68
N ILE A 208 -17.48 13.99 -6.74
CA ILE A 208 -18.88 13.54 -6.70
C ILE A 208 -19.00 12.04 -6.46
N TYR A 209 -17.93 11.28 -6.73
CA TYR A 209 -17.88 9.85 -6.45
C TYR A 209 -17.47 9.62 -4.99
N ASP A 210 -18.18 8.74 -4.31
CA ASP A 210 -17.77 8.30 -2.97
C ASP A 210 -16.61 7.31 -3.10
N GLY A 211 -15.50 7.58 -2.43
CA GLY A 211 -14.31 6.71 -2.40
C GLY A 211 -13.34 6.86 -3.58
N LEU A 212 -13.80 7.27 -4.76
CA LEU A 212 -12.95 7.40 -5.94
C LEU A 212 -11.95 8.57 -5.80
N VAL A 213 -10.71 8.32 -6.20
CA VAL A 213 -9.71 9.39 -6.38
C VAL A 213 -9.18 9.37 -7.81
N ALA A 214 -8.99 10.57 -8.38
CA ALA A 214 -8.48 10.73 -9.74
C ALA A 214 -7.50 11.90 -9.81
N THR A 215 -6.40 11.69 -10.52
CA THR A 215 -5.31 12.67 -10.62
C THR A 215 -4.73 12.70 -12.03
N VAL A 216 -4.62 13.90 -12.61
CA VAL A 216 -3.76 14.13 -13.77
C VAL A 216 -2.37 14.48 -13.24
N GLY A 217 -1.50 13.47 -13.15
CA GLY A 217 -0.16 13.60 -12.55
C GLY A 217 0.95 13.90 -13.55
N LYS A 218 0.66 13.74 -14.85
CA LYS A 218 1.62 14.02 -15.93
C LYS A 218 0.95 14.77 -17.05
N LEU A 219 1.63 15.83 -17.55
CA LEU A 219 1.19 16.68 -18.63
C LEU A 219 2.39 17.19 -19.40
N ASP A 220 2.52 16.78 -20.66
CA ASP A 220 3.58 17.18 -21.59
C ASP A 220 3.02 18.08 -22.67
N VAL A 221 3.51 19.30 -22.77
CA VAL A 221 3.04 20.32 -23.73
C VAL A 221 4.02 20.45 -24.90
N SER A 222 3.50 20.52 -26.12
CA SER A 222 4.32 20.71 -27.33
C SER A 222 3.80 21.90 -28.18
N PRO A 223 4.72 22.80 -28.62
CA PRO A 223 6.17 22.79 -28.46
C PRO A 223 6.70 23.35 -27.14
N ASN A 224 5.85 23.73 -26.19
CA ASN A 224 6.21 24.27 -24.89
C ASN A 224 7.13 25.50 -24.95
N LEU A 225 6.77 26.46 -25.81
CA LEU A 225 7.47 27.73 -26.03
C LEU A 225 6.53 28.90 -25.78
N PHE A 226 6.98 29.94 -25.06
CA PHE A 226 6.15 31.08 -24.65
C PHE A 226 5.58 31.89 -25.82
N SER A 227 6.17 31.84 -27.00
CA SER A 227 5.74 32.59 -28.17
C SER A 227 4.88 31.77 -29.16
N ILE A 228 4.55 30.51 -28.85
CA ILE A 228 3.79 29.60 -29.70
C ILE A 228 2.59 29.04 -28.96
N ILE A 229 1.41 29.10 -29.56
CA ILE A 229 0.19 28.45 -29.08
C ILE A 229 0.43 26.94 -29.09
N PRO A 230 0.20 26.21 -27.98
CA PRO A 230 0.38 24.75 -27.94
C PRO A 230 -0.51 24.02 -28.93
N GLY A 231 0.12 23.17 -29.77
CA GLY A 231 -0.59 22.35 -30.76
C GLY A 231 -0.90 20.93 -30.28
N ARG A 232 -0.28 20.50 -29.18
CA ARG A 232 -0.46 19.16 -28.62
C ARG A 232 -0.19 19.14 -27.11
N VAL A 233 -1.01 18.37 -26.41
CA VAL A 233 -0.78 18.00 -25.00
C VAL A 233 -0.98 16.50 -24.86
N ASP A 234 0.01 15.82 -24.28
CA ASP A 234 -0.08 14.44 -23.83
C ASP A 234 -0.25 14.46 -22.30
N LEU A 235 -1.31 13.84 -21.78
CA LEU A 235 -1.55 13.76 -20.34
C LEU A 235 -1.87 12.35 -19.88
N THR A 236 -1.58 12.08 -18.61
CA THR A 236 -1.90 10.80 -17.96
C THR A 236 -2.84 11.04 -16.79
N LEU A 237 -4.02 10.45 -16.86
CA LEU A 237 -5.02 10.40 -15.80
C LEU A 237 -4.89 9.07 -15.08
N GLN A 238 -4.69 9.10 -13.75
CA GLN A 238 -4.78 7.94 -12.87
C GLN A 238 -6.10 7.99 -12.08
N ILE A 239 -6.80 6.85 -12.01
CA ILE A 239 -8.07 6.67 -11.30
C ILE A 239 -7.92 5.49 -10.36
N ARG A 240 -8.38 5.61 -9.11
CA ARG A 240 -8.35 4.55 -8.09
C ARG A 240 -9.70 4.46 -7.38
N ASP A 241 -10.19 3.22 -7.18
CA ASP A 241 -11.44 2.92 -6.46
C ASP A 241 -11.44 1.44 -6.03
N LEU A 242 -12.23 1.08 -5.02
CA LEU A 242 -12.54 -0.31 -4.70
C LEU A 242 -13.52 -0.96 -5.69
N ASP A 243 -14.25 -0.17 -6.46
CA ASP A 243 -15.17 -0.65 -7.49
C ASP A 243 -14.58 -0.41 -8.90
N THR A 244 -14.19 -1.49 -9.56
CA THR A 244 -13.72 -1.46 -10.95
C THR A 244 -14.71 -0.77 -11.90
N SER A 245 -16.03 -0.90 -11.64
CA SER A 245 -17.05 -0.27 -12.48
C SER A 245 -17.02 1.25 -12.40
N ASN A 246 -16.71 1.81 -11.24
CA ASN A 246 -16.52 3.24 -11.05
C ASN A 246 -15.28 3.73 -11.83
N ILE A 247 -14.17 2.98 -11.76
CA ILE A 247 -12.94 3.30 -12.50
C ILE A 247 -13.23 3.36 -14.00
N ILE A 248 -13.89 2.33 -14.55
CA ILE A 248 -14.24 2.25 -15.97
C ILE A 248 -15.19 3.37 -16.37
N ARG A 249 -16.25 3.60 -15.60
CA ARG A 249 -17.25 4.64 -15.83
C ARG A 249 -16.61 6.02 -15.83
N PHE A 250 -15.76 6.31 -14.84
CA PHE A 250 -15.11 7.60 -14.73
C PHE A 250 -14.20 7.89 -15.94
N ALA A 251 -13.37 6.91 -16.36
CA ALA A 251 -12.53 7.06 -17.55
C ALA A 251 -13.37 7.32 -18.82
N SER A 252 -14.48 6.59 -18.96
CA SER A 252 -15.41 6.75 -20.09
C SER A 252 -16.14 8.09 -20.06
N ASP A 253 -16.55 8.58 -18.89
CA ASP A 253 -17.19 9.88 -18.72
C ASP A 253 -16.24 11.02 -19.15
N VAL A 254 -14.95 10.94 -18.74
CA VAL A 254 -13.94 11.93 -19.15
C VAL A 254 -13.74 11.89 -20.67
N ALA A 255 -13.55 10.72 -21.25
CA ALA A 255 -13.35 10.55 -22.70
C ALA A 255 -14.56 11.10 -23.49
N SER A 256 -15.78 10.75 -23.11
CA SER A 256 -17.01 11.19 -23.77
C SER A 256 -17.23 12.70 -23.64
N LYS A 257 -16.93 13.30 -22.48
CA LYS A 257 -17.09 14.74 -22.23
C LYS A 257 -16.26 15.59 -23.17
N PHE A 258 -15.06 15.13 -23.52
CA PHE A 258 -14.10 15.87 -24.35
C PHE A 258 -13.97 15.34 -25.77
N ASP A 259 -14.80 14.36 -26.16
CA ASP A 259 -14.72 13.68 -27.46
C ASP A 259 -13.32 13.15 -27.77
N LEU A 260 -12.74 12.46 -26.76
CA LEU A 260 -11.40 11.90 -26.81
C LEU A 260 -11.44 10.37 -26.71
N ILE A 261 -10.42 9.75 -27.25
CA ILE A 261 -10.07 8.35 -26.98
C ILE A 261 -8.85 8.32 -26.05
N TYR A 262 -8.71 7.25 -25.27
CA TYR A 262 -7.54 7.04 -24.41
C TYR A 262 -6.94 5.66 -24.61
N GLU A 263 -5.65 5.58 -24.34
CA GLU A 263 -4.91 4.33 -24.21
C GLU A 263 -4.79 3.95 -22.74
N ILE A 264 -4.99 2.68 -22.40
CA ILE A 264 -4.74 2.16 -21.04
C ILE A 264 -3.26 1.83 -20.94
N ASP A 265 -2.53 2.57 -20.11
CA ASP A 265 -1.11 2.40 -19.85
C ASP A 265 -0.85 1.37 -18.75
N TYR A 266 -1.75 1.31 -17.75
CA TYR A 266 -1.69 0.38 -16.64
C TYR A 266 -3.10 0.13 -16.08
N GLU A 267 -3.33 -1.08 -15.61
CA GLU A 267 -4.58 -1.45 -14.94
C GLU A 267 -4.33 -2.53 -13.89
N SER A 268 -4.96 -2.38 -12.72
CA SER A 268 -5.06 -3.43 -11.71
C SER A 268 -6.48 -3.51 -11.16
N THR A 269 -6.89 -4.71 -10.76
CA THR A 269 -8.17 -4.92 -10.08
C THR A 269 -8.04 -4.67 -8.57
N PRO A 270 -9.10 -4.22 -7.89
CA PRO A 270 -9.11 -4.13 -6.43
C PRO A 270 -8.90 -5.49 -5.77
N ALA A 271 -8.24 -5.49 -4.63
CA ALA A 271 -8.11 -6.66 -3.76
C ALA A 271 -8.94 -6.42 -2.50
N LEU A 272 -10.13 -7.04 -2.41
CA LEU A 272 -11.06 -6.81 -1.31
C LEU A 272 -10.69 -7.68 -0.10
N CYS A 273 -10.73 -7.11 1.10
CA CYS A 273 -10.63 -7.85 2.34
C CYS A 273 -11.86 -8.74 2.58
N ASP A 274 -11.65 -9.88 3.23
CA ASP A 274 -12.76 -10.77 3.60
C ASP A 274 -13.61 -10.13 4.70
N ARG A 275 -14.93 -10.04 4.50
CA ARG A 275 -15.83 -9.40 5.44
C ARG A 275 -15.77 -10.01 6.85
N LYS A 276 -15.61 -11.34 6.96
CA LYS A 276 -15.50 -11.98 8.28
C LYS A 276 -14.23 -11.63 8.99
N ILE A 277 -13.11 -11.48 8.24
CA ILE A 277 -11.85 -11.02 8.81
C ILE A 277 -11.98 -9.56 9.27
N MET A 278 -12.62 -8.70 8.47
CA MET A 278 -12.90 -7.31 8.87
C MET A 278 -13.75 -7.25 10.14
N ASP A 279 -14.81 -8.05 10.24
CA ASP A 279 -15.66 -8.13 11.44
C ASP A 279 -14.82 -8.59 12.66
N MET A 280 -13.92 -9.58 12.49
CA MET A 280 -13.03 -10.02 13.55
C MET A 280 -12.03 -8.93 13.97
N ILE A 281 -11.51 -8.14 13.03
CA ILE A 281 -10.65 -6.98 13.33
C ILE A 281 -11.44 -5.94 14.12
N SER A 282 -12.63 -5.55 13.65
CA SER A 282 -13.50 -4.59 14.33
C SER A 282 -13.84 -5.04 15.77
N ASP A 283 -14.21 -6.30 15.94
CA ASP A 283 -14.47 -6.89 17.27
C ASP A 283 -13.21 -7.00 18.15
N SER A 284 -12.02 -6.83 17.59
CA SER A 284 -10.73 -6.91 18.31
C SER A 284 -10.22 -5.55 18.77
N THR A 285 -10.87 -4.45 18.35
CA THR A 285 -10.47 -3.09 18.76
C THR A 285 -10.77 -2.78 20.24
N GLY A 286 -11.73 -3.52 20.85
CA GLY A 286 -12.11 -3.27 22.23
C GLY A 286 -12.68 -1.86 22.43
N ASP A 287 -12.01 -1.06 23.28
CA ASP A 287 -12.41 0.33 23.56
C ASP A 287 -11.79 1.36 22.56
N LEU A 288 -10.93 0.90 21.65
CA LEU A 288 -10.32 1.76 20.61
C LEU A 288 -11.36 2.18 19.57
N SER A 289 -11.27 3.42 19.13
CA SER A 289 -12.06 3.92 18.02
C SER A 289 -11.57 3.33 16.70
N TYR A 290 -12.50 3.03 15.76
CA TYR A 290 -12.12 2.55 14.43
C TYR A 290 -13.03 3.07 13.33
N ILE A 291 -12.55 3.03 12.10
CA ILE A 291 -13.33 3.25 10.88
C ILE A 291 -12.99 2.18 9.84
N GLU A 292 -13.98 1.79 9.04
CA GLU A 292 -13.74 1.04 7.81
C GLU A 292 -13.25 2.01 6.74
N MET A 293 -12.19 1.64 6.00
CA MET A 293 -11.59 2.53 4.99
C MET A 293 -10.81 1.74 3.94
N PRO A 294 -10.70 2.24 2.69
CA PRO A 294 -9.86 1.62 1.69
C PRO A 294 -8.38 1.93 1.92
N SER A 295 -7.48 1.00 1.55
CA SER A 295 -6.11 1.36 1.24
C SER A 295 -6.01 1.94 -0.17
N ARG A 296 -5.39 3.10 -0.29
CA ARG A 296 -5.07 3.73 -1.57
C ARG A 296 -3.62 3.54 -1.99
N ALA A 297 -2.79 2.96 -1.11
CA ALA A 297 -1.47 2.44 -1.41
C ALA A 297 -1.55 0.96 -1.79
N SER A 298 -0.53 0.45 -2.48
CA SER A 298 -0.35 -0.98 -2.72
C SER A 298 0.25 -1.64 -1.50
N HIS A 299 -0.02 -2.92 -1.27
CA HIS A 299 0.51 -3.71 -0.16
C HIS A 299 0.64 -5.18 -0.57
N ASP A 300 1.45 -5.95 0.14
CA ASP A 300 1.61 -7.38 -0.09
C ASP A 300 0.27 -8.14 -0.01
N ALA A 301 -0.65 -7.70 0.85
CA ALA A 301 -1.99 -8.26 1.00
C ALA A 301 -2.76 -8.36 -0.32
N GLN A 302 -2.53 -7.46 -1.29
CA GLN A 302 -3.24 -7.50 -2.57
C GLN A 302 -3.03 -8.80 -3.36
N ASN A 303 -1.96 -9.55 -3.07
CA ASN A 303 -1.65 -10.80 -3.72
C ASN A 303 -2.34 -12.02 -3.07
N PHE A 304 -3.02 -11.82 -1.91
CA PHE A 304 -3.63 -12.90 -1.12
C PHE A 304 -5.12 -13.13 -1.39
N THR A 305 -5.68 -12.60 -2.48
CA THR A 305 -7.12 -12.69 -2.81
C THR A 305 -7.69 -14.10 -2.96
N LYS A 306 -6.83 -15.13 -2.98
CA LYS A 306 -7.26 -16.55 -3.01
C LYS A 306 -7.71 -17.07 -1.64
N TRP A 307 -7.36 -16.38 -0.56
CA TRP A 307 -7.64 -16.75 0.83
C TRP A 307 -8.33 -15.61 1.57
N PRO A 308 -8.99 -15.89 2.69
CA PRO A 308 -9.46 -14.83 3.55
C PRO A 308 -8.30 -13.92 3.96
N MET A 309 -8.41 -12.63 3.68
CA MET A 309 -7.38 -11.65 4.03
C MET A 309 -7.97 -10.43 4.74
N GLY A 310 -7.17 -9.78 5.56
CA GLY A 310 -7.51 -8.53 6.21
C GLY A 310 -6.29 -7.68 6.49
N MET A 311 -6.52 -6.37 6.60
CA MET A 311 -5.48 -5.41 6.95
C MET A 311 -5.95 -4.48 8.07
N ILE A 312 -4.98 -4.07 8.89
CA ILE A 312 -5.16 -3.17 10.01
C ILE A 312 -4.27 -1.97 9.80
N PHE A 313 -4.84 -0.77 9.81
CA PHE A 313 -4.06 0.47 9.79
C PHE A 313 -3.97 1.10 11.17
N VAL A 314 -2.80 1.69 11.43
CA VAL A 314 -2.58 2.63 12.52
C VAL A 314 -2.26 4.02 11.96
N PRO A 315 -2.49 5.10 12.73
CA PRO A 315 -2.28 6.46 12.24
C PRO A 315 -0.85 6.73 11.77
N SER A 316 -0.72 7.50 10.69
CA SER A 316 0.51 8.15 10.27
C SER A 316 0.37 9.64 10.57
N LYS A 317 1.25 10.19 11.38
CA LYS A 317 1.20 11.60 11.80
C LYS A 317 1.22 12.51 10.57
N GLU A 318 0.20 13.37 10.45
CA GLU A 318 -0.03 14.26 9.30
C GLU A 318 -0.15 13.52 7.94
N GLY A 319 -0.18 12.19 7.94
CA GLY A 319 -0.19 11.35 6.75
C GLY A 319 1.14 11.30 6.01
N ILE A 320 2.23 11.67 6.68
CA ILE A 320 3.57 11.64 6.08
C ILE A 320 4.05 10.20 5.95
N SER A 321 4.46 9.82 4.75
CA SER A 321 5.13 8.55 4.45
C SER A 321 6.17 8.77 3.35
N HIS A 322 7.04 7.77 3.11
CA HIS A 322 8.17 7.85 2.17
C HIS A 322 9.11 9.05 2.45
N SER A 323 9.33 9.30 3.73
CA SER A 323 10.08 10.45 4.23
C SER A 323 10.74 10.14 5.56
N SER A 324 11.86 10.80 5.87
CA SER A 324 12.49 10.75 7.20
C SER A 324 11.59 11.30 8.32
N GLU A 325 10.58 12.09 7.96
CA GLU A 325 9.59 12.65 8.91
C GLU A 325 8.43 11.69 9.22
N GLU A 326 8.40 10.50 8.61
CA GLU A 326 7.39 9.48 8.90
C GLU A 326 7.37 9.13 10.39
N TYR A 327 6.18 9.16 10.98
CA TYR A 327 6.02 8.90 12.40
C TYR A 327 4.68 8.29 12.75
N THR A 328 4.73 7.25 13.56
CA THR A 328 3.60 6.64 14.28
C THR A 328 4.03 6.51 15.73
N SER A 329 3.19 6.92 16.67
CA SER A 329 3.56 6.89 18.09
C SER A 329 3.70 5.46 18.61
N PRO A 330 4.48 5.24 19.68
CA PRO A 330 4.55 3.94 20.34
C PRO A 330 3.19 3.38 20.75
N GLU A 331 2.28 4.21 21.23
CA GLU A 331 0.93 3.81 21.63
C GLU A 331 0.12 3.32 20.43
N GLU A 332 0.17 4.02 19.30
CA GLU A 332 -0.52 3.63 18.06
C GLU A 332 0.03 2.31 17.50
N CYS A 333 1.36 2.12 17.53
CA CYS A 333 1.98 0.84 17.19
C CYS A 333 1.47 -0.29 18.09
N ASP A 334 1.48 -0.09 19.42
CA ASP A 334 1.01 -1.08 20.38
C ASP A 334 -0.48 -1.39 20.21
N ASN A 335 -1.31 -0.38 19.92
CA ASN A 335 -2.74 -0.57 19.61
C ASN A 335 -2.93 -1.49 18.40
N GLY A 336 -2.22 -1.23 17.29
CA GLY A 336 -2.27 -2.07 16.11
C GLY A 336 -1.85 -3.52 16.38
N ILE A 337 -0.77 -3.73 17.16
CA ILE A 337 -0.30 -5.07 17.54
C ILE A 337 -1.29 -5.78 18.46
N ASN A 338 -1.95 -5.06 19.36
CA ASN A 338 -2.97 -5.64 20.24
C ASN A 338 -4.16 -6.12 19.41
N VAL A 339 -4.65 -5.27 18.47
CA VAL A 339 -5.75 -5.63 17.55
C VAL A 339 -5.36 -6.83 16.69
N LEU A 340 -4.16 -6.84 16.11
CA LEU A 340 -3.63 -7.98 15.35
C LEU A 340 -3.61 -9.27 16.18
N THR A 341 -3.11 -9.19 17.42
CA THR A 341 -3.01 -10.34 18.33
C THR A 341 -4.39 -10.92 18.65
N GLU A 342 -5.37 -10.07 18.99
CA GLU A 342 -6.73 -10.51 19.28
C GLU A 342 -7.45 -11.04 18.03
N THR A 343 -7.20 -10.46 16.86
CA THR A 343 -7.72 -10.96 15.58
C THR A 343 -7.21 -12.36 15.27
N ILE A 344 -5.91 -12.61 15.45
CA ILE A 344 -5.34 -13.96 15.29
C ILE A 344 -6.02 -14.97 16.21
N LYS A 345 -6.29 -14.63 17.47
CA LYS A 345 -7.02 -15.50 18.40
C LYS A 345 -8.44 -15.85 17.93
N LYS A 346 -9.13 -14.90 17.30
CA LYS A 346 -10.48 -15.14 16.74
C LYS A 346 -10.43 -16.04 15.51
N ILE A 347 -9.43 -15.86 14.65
CA ILE A 347 -9.23 -16.71 13.47
C ILE A 347 -8.84 -18.14 13.86
N ASP A 348 -8.14 -18.31 14.98
CA ASP A 348 -7.66 -19.60 15.49
C ASP A 348 -8.78 -20.52 16.02
N GLN A 349 -9.95 -19.96 16.39
CA GLN A 349 -11.12 -20.69 16.85
C GLN A 349 -11.78 -21.50 15.72
#